data_933dc8409e671f47d3227a8f3fbc624a
#
_entry.id   933dc8409e671f47d3227a8f3fbc624a
#
_cell.length_a   1.000
_cell.length_b   1.000
_cell.length_c   1.000
_cell.angle_alpha   90.00
_cell.angle_beta   90.00
_cell.angle_gamma   90.00
#
_symmetry.space_group_name_H-M   'P 1'
#
loop_
_entity.id
_entity.type
_entity.pdbx_description
1 polymer ?
#
loop_
_entity_poly.entity_id
_entity_poly.type
_entity_poly.pdbx_seq_one_letter_code
_entity_poly.pdbx_strand_id
1 'polypeptide(L)'
;KMKEWMRPVWDGGEVFRETMAMVEENGICAAPFLYEPEEILRIESYDGTRIYEMGRDCYVEERKLVLTEDSRIPRAGWENFYYGNREEAEEGQKRLSIDFGPVETTDAKFVHLDAIGHPELVTGFQIAVTYRTKERWQGTVPASGLEVLPRFREKAKKKELTRLVLYGDSISCGYDCSGMYGQKPGQPVWPLLLKDSLEAFYQMEVELINTSVGGMASDWALEHVQENVCDYRPDLVLLGFGMNDRCPGKEYAQKTERLIDAVRAGCPEAEIVLMATSLPNPLVKTAPFYFWAYQDEYADALRKLCGPGIALADIQGVQKSLMQRKRYIDLTGNLLNHPNDYLARIQAQVLDSVLR
;
A
#
# COMPACT_ATOMS: atom_id res chain seq x y z
N LYS A 1 1.69 15.96 12.69
CA LYS A 1 2.12 14.78 11.89
C LYS A 1 0.93 13.98 11.36
N MET A 2 -0.03 13.56 12.21
CA MET A 2 -1.22 12.80 11.76
C MET A 2 -1.95 13.50 10.60
N LYS A 3 -2.23 14.79 10.75
CA LYS A 3 -2.91 15.60 9.72
C LYS A 3 -2.13 15.67 8.40
N GLU A 4 -0.81 15.63 8.45
CA GLU A 4 0.06 15.64 7.26
C GLU A 4 0.07 14.27 6.58
N TRP A 5 0.14 13.17 7.35
CA TRP A 5 0.10 11.82 6.82
C TRP A 5 -1.25 11.45 6.18
N MET A 6 -2.34 11.99 6.71
CA MET A 6 -3.70 11.71 6.21
C MET A 6 -4.20 12.74 5.19
N ARG A 7 -3.33 13.65 4.68
CA ARG A 7 -3.68 14.51 3.55
C ARG A 7 -3.67 13.68 2.27
N PRO A 8 -4.82 13.53 1.59
CA PRO A 8 -4.89 12.72 0.38
C PRO A 8 -4.05 13.31 -0.76
N VAL A 9 -3.41 12.43 -1.52
CA VAL A 9 -2.59 12.84 -2.67
C VAL A 9 -3.43 13.50 -3.78
N TRP A 10 -4.72 13.21 -3.86
CA TRP A 10 -5.66 13.81 -4.82
C TRP A 10 -6.19 15.19 -4.45
N ASP A 11 -5.95 15.67 -3.24
CA ASP A 11 -6.33 17.03 -2.83
C ASP A 11 -5.44 18.10 -3.48
N GLY A 12 -4.23 17.73 -3.89
CA GLY A 12 -3.25 18.65 -4.47
C GLY A 12 -2.67 19.66 -3.49
N GLY A 13 -2.05 20.69 -4.00
CA GLY A 13 -1.45 21.78 -3.23
C GLY A 13 -0.12 21.42 -2.61
N GLU A 14 -0.08 20.61 -1.57
CA GLU A 14 1.16 20.16 -0.93
C GLU A 14 1.21 18.63 -0.87
N VAL A 15 2.29 18.08 -1.37
CA VAL A 15 2.60 16.64 -1.31
C VAL A 15 3.59 16.41 -0.17
N PHE A 16 3.18 15.62 0.81
CA PHE A 16 3.98 15.35 1.99
C PHE A 16 4.74 14.04 1.86
N ARG A 17 6.08 14.11 1.97
CA ARG A 17 6.98 12.95 1.99
C ARG A 17 6.69 11.92 0.88
N GLU A 18 6.60 12.38 -0.37
CA GLU A 18 6.57 11.49 -1.53
C GLU A 18 7.87 10.72 -1.62
N THR A 19 7.81 9.39 -1.74
CA THR A 19 9.00 8.55 -1.85
C THR A 19 9.51 8.46 -3.28
N MET A 20 10.83 8.47 -3.42
CA MET A 20 11.56 8.40 -4.69
C MET A 20 12.78 7.51 -4.53
N ALA A 21 12.87 6.43 -5.30
CA ALA A 21 14.06 5.59 -5.35
C ALA A 21 15.11 6.21 -6.29
N MET A 22 16.29 6.46 -5.79
CA MET A 22 17.35 7.10 -6.54
C MET A 22 18.18 6.05 -7.29
N VAL A 23 17.69 5.69 -8.49
CA VAL A 23 18.30 4.65 -9.35
C VAL A 23 19.04 5.31 -10.51
N GLU A 24 20.26 4.86 -10.73
CA GLU A 24 21.10 5.32 -11.84
C GLU A 24 20.78 4.53 -13.11
N GLU A 25 20.52 5.26 -14.19
CA GLU A 25 20.33 4.71 -15.53
C GLU A 25 21.12 5.56 -16.53
N ASN A 26 21.98 4.92 -17.31
CA ASN A 26 22.81 5.57 -18.32
C ASN A 26 23.66 6.76 -17.77
N GLY A 27 24.17 6.61 -16.55
CA GLY A 27 24.99 7.62 -15.88
C GLY A 27 24.19 8.78 -15.24
N ILE A 28 22.86 8.72 -15.26
CA ILE A 28 21.99 9.72 -14.64
C ILE A 28 21.20 9.04 -13.51
N CYS A 29 21.36 9.56 -12.29
CA CYS A 29 20.57 9.10 -11.15
C CYS A 29 19.40 10.06 -10.91
N ALA A 30 18.17 9.60 -11.18
CA ALA A 30 17.00 10.44 -11.14
C ALA A 30 15.74 9.67 -10.73
N ALA A 31 14.74 10.39 -10.21
CA ALA A 31 13.42 9.84 -9.88
C ALA A 31 12.30 10.83 -10.26
N PRO A 32 11.14 10.31 -10.75
CA PRO A 32 10.04 11.15 -11.18
C PRO A 32 9.22 11.67 -9.99
N PHE A 33 8.78 12.91 -10.07
CA PHE A 33 7.73 13.46 -9.22
C PHE A 33 6.35 13.01 -9.68
N LEU A 34 5.44 12.82 -8.73
CA LEU A 34 4.01 12.60 -9.01
C LEU A 34 3.40 13.84 -9.70
N TYR A 35 3.72 15.03 -9.18
CA TYR A 35 3.30 16.32 -9.73
C TYR A 35 4.51 17.18 -10.08
N GLU A 36 4.34 18.12 -11.00
CA GLU A 36 5.35 19.15 -11.24
C GLU A 36 5.54 19.97 -9.95
N PRO A 37 6.74 19.99 -9.37
CA PRO A 37 6.98 20.77 -8.17
C PRO A 37 7.08 22.26 -8.50
N GLU A 38 6.34 23.10 -7.77
CA GLU A 38 6.50 24.55 -7.80
C GLU A 38 7.55 25.02 -6.79
N GLU A 39 7.56 24.42 -5.61
CA GLU A 39 8.45 24.72 -4.50
C GLU A 39 8.81 23.45 -3.74
N ILE A 40 10.09 23.15 -3.65
CA ILE A 40 10.58 22.06 -2.80
C ILE A 40 10.71 22.59 -1.36
N LEU A 41 9.95 21.98 -0.44
CA LEU A 41 9.94 22.37 0.96
C LEU A 41 10.97 21.59 1.78
N ARG A 42 11.17 20.31 1.45
CA ARG A 42 12.06 19.44 2.19
C ARG A 42 12.47 18.21 1.37
N ILE A 43 13.73 17.87 1.43
CA ILE A 43 14.27 16.61 0.90
C ILE A 43 14.99 15.93 2.04
N GLU A 44 14.62 14.69 2.33
CA GLU A 44 15.21 13.94 3.44
C GLU A 44 15.38 12.46 3.09
N SER A 45 16.25 11.75 3.82
CA SER A 45 16.32 10.29 3.73
C SER A 45 14.96 9.67 4.06
N TYR A 46 14.69 8.47 3.56
CA TYR A 46 13.44 7.76 3.83
C TYR A 46 13.12 7.72 5.34
N ASP A 47 14.12 7.46 6.17
CA ASP A 47 14.00 7.42 7.63
C ASP A 47 13.89 8.81 8.30
N GLY A 48 14.05 9.89 7.54
CA GLY A 48 13.96 11.27 8.03
C GLY A 48 15.13 11.73 8.89
N THR A 49 16.24 10.98 8.93
CA THR A 49 17.41 11.31 9.78
C THR A 49 18.40 12.24 9.11
N ARG A 50 18.40 12.31 7.78
CA ARG A 50 19.28 13.18 6.99
C ARG A 50 18.45 14.14 6.15
N ILE A 51 18.94 15.37 6.01
CA ILE A 51 18.35 16.41 5.15
C ILE A 51 19.33 16.70 4.02
N TYR A 52 18.76 16.81 2.82
CA TYR A 52 19.49 17.11 1.61
C TYR A 52 19.12 18.50 1.07
N GLU A 53 20.00 19.07 0.25
CA GLU A 53 19.93 20.46 -0.19
C GLU A 53 19.81 20.56 -1.70
N MET A 54 18.83 21.34 -2.17
CA MET A 54 18.72 21.72 -3.58
C MET A 54 19.98 22.49 -4.03
N GLY A 55 20.46 22.20 -5.25
CA GLY A 55 21.64 22.80 -5.84
C GLY A 55 22.96 22.15 -5.39
N ARG A 56 22.99 21.50 -4.22
CA ARG A 56 24.16 20.73 -3.74
C ARG A 56 23.99 19.24 -4.00
N ASP A 57 22.92 18.64 -3.50
CA ASP A 57 22.69 17.19 -3.58
C ASP A 57 21.86 16.80 -4.81
N CYS A 58 20.99 17.71 -5.25
CA CYS A 58 20.07 17.45 -6.36
C CYS A 58 19.53 18.74 -6.97
N TYR A 59 18.91 18.61 -8.13
CA TYR A 59 18.16 19.66 -8.82
C TYR A 59 16.91 19.06 -9.48
N VAL A 60 15.99 19.92 -9.91
CA VAL A 60 14.80 19.51 -10.65
C VAL A 60 14.99 19.76 -12.13
N GLU A 61 14.74 18.76 -12.94
CA GLU A 61 14.75 18.83 -14.39
C GLU A 61 13.63 17.94 -14.96
N GLU A 62 12.83 18.49 -15.86
CA GLU A 62 11.76 17.76 -16.55
C GLU A 62 10.92 16.85 -15.62
N ARG A 63 10.37 17.38 -14.52
CA ARG A 63 9.59 16.66 -13.52
C ARG A 63 10.35 15.53 -12.83
N LYS A 64 11.66 15.58 -12.82
CA LYS A 64 12.50 14.60 -12.09
C LYS A 64 13.37 15.33 -11.08
N LEU A 65 13.60 14.69 -9.96
CA LEU A 65 14.70 15.01 -9.07
C LEU A 65 15.94 14.28 -9.59
N VAL A 66 16.97 15.03 -9.92
CA VAL A 66 18.23 14.52 -10.48
C VAL A 66 19.34 14.76 -9.48
N LEU A 67 20.19 13.75 -9.22
CA LEU A 67 21.34 13.91 -8.33
C LEU A 67 22.47 14.66 -9.00
N THR A 68 23.15 15.51 -8.21
CA THR A 68 24.43 16.10 -8.62
C THR A 68 25.56 15.08 -8.55
N GLU A 69 26.71 15.36 -9.13
CA GLU A 69 27.88 14.47 -9.09
C GLU A 69 28.34 14.20 -7.66
N ASP A 70 28.39 15.24 -6.82
CA ASP A 70 28.83 15.21 -5.41
C ASP A 70 27.68 14.99 -4.41
N SER A 71 26.55 14.45 -4.85
CA SER A 71 25.37 14.23 -3.99
C SER A 71 25.67 13.30 -2.83
N ARG A 72 25.14 13.66 -1.65
CA ARG A 72 25.15 12.82 -0.43
C ARG A 72 24.00 11.82 -0.38
N ILE A 73 23.07 11.90 -1.34
CA ILE A 73 21.93 10.97 -1.45
C ILE A 73 22.45 9.63 -1.96
N PRO A 74 22.09 8.50 -1.30
CA PRO A 74 22.47 7.17 -1.77
C PRO A 74 22.00 6.92 -3.20
N ARG A 75 22.88 6.37 -4.02
CA ARG A 75 22.59 5.93 -5.40
C ARG A 75 22.48 4.42 -5.44
N ALA A 76 21.55 3.91 -6.22
CA ALA A 76 21.44 2.49 -6.52
C ALA A 76 21.59 2.24 -8.02
N GLY A 77 22.22 1.13 -8.38
CA GLY A 77 22.01 0.52 -9.69
C GLY A 77 20.90 -0.53 -9.61
N TRP A 78 20.43 -1.02 -10.73
CA TRP A 78 19.43 -2.08 -10.75
C TRP A 78 19.93 -3.39 -10.14
N GLU A 79 21.24 -3.63 -10.11
CA GLU A 79 21.91 -4.75 -9.45
C GLU A 79 21.73 -4.75 -7.91
N ASN A 80 21.36 -3.62 -7.31
CA ASN A 80 21.00 -3.57 -5.89
C ASN A 80 19.63 -4.21 -5.61
N PHE A 81 18.82 -4.42 -6.65
CA PHE A 81 17.43 -4.86 -6.52
C PHE A 81 17.16 -6.18 -7.24
N TYR A 82 17.98 -6.52 -8.24
CA TYR A 82 17.78 -7.70 -9.09
C TYR A 82 19.09 -8.40 -9.36
N TYR A 83 19.11 -9.72 -9.17
CA TYR A 83 20.19 -10.57 -9.66
C TYR A 83 20.14 -10.70 -11.18
N GLY A 84 21.31 -10.77 -11.81
CA GLY A 84 21.45 -10.88 -13.26
C GLY A 84 21.12 -12.26 -13.82
N ASN A 85 21.18 -13.31 -12.97
CA ASN A 85 20.94 -14.68 -13.38
C ASN A 85 20.39 -15.53 -12.22
N ARG A 86 19.91 -16.75 -12.56
CA ARG A 86 19.29 -17.68 -11.62
C ARG A 86 20.26 -18.20 -10.57
N GLU A 87 21.51 -18.46 -10.93
CA GLU A 87 22.52 -19.01 -10.01
C GLU A 87 22.82 -18.04 -8.86
N GLU A 88 22.99 -16.75 -9.18
CA GLU A 88 23.14 -15.69 -8.18
C GLU A 88 21.91 -15.58 -7.27
N ALA A 89 20.70 -15.68 -7.84
CA ALA A 89 19.47 -15.63 -7.08
C ALA A 89 19.32 -16.82 -6.13
N GLU A 90 19.63 -18.05 -6.58
CA GLU A 90 19.60 -19.25 -5.75
C GLU A 90 20.63 -19.18 -4.61
N GLU A 91 21.81 -18.64 -4.86
CA GLU A 91 22.83 -18.44 -3.83
C GLU A 91 22.42 -17.37 -2.82
N GLY A 92 21.85 -16.25 -3.28
CA GLY A 92 21.32 -15.20 -2.41
C GLY A 92 20.19 -15.71 -1.51
N GLN A 93 19.31 -16.53 -2.04
CA GLN A 93 18.16 -17.09 -1.31
C GLN A 93 18.54 -18.13 -0.26
N LYS A 94 19.66 -18.82 -0.38
CA LYS A 94 20.14 -19.76 0.66
C LYS A 94 20.28 -19.10 2.03
N ARG A 95 20.33 -17.78 2.08
CA ARG A 95 20.43 -16.99 3.32
C ARG A 95 19.07 -16.69 3.94
N LEU A 96 17.99 -16.93 3.19
CA LEU A 96 16.63 -16.65 3.65
C LEU A 96 16.02 -17.87 4.32
N SER A 97 15.27 -17.64 5.39
CA SER A 97 14.44 -18.67 6.02
C SER A 97 13.15 -18.96 5.25
N ILE A 98 12.99 -18.39 4.06
CA ILE A 98 11.77 -18.47 3.23
C ILE A 98 12.08 -19.31 1.99
N ASP A 99 11.42 -20.44 1.86
CA ASP A 99 11.58 -21.37 0.73
C ASP A 99 10.66 -20.97 -0.44
N PHE A 100 11.00 -19.86 -1.04
CA PHE A 100 10.26 -19.38 -2.22
C PHE A 100 11.11 -19.63 -3.44
N GLY A 101 11.72 -20.31 -3.94
CA GLY A 101 12.53 -20.33 -5.18
C GLY A 101 12.76 -18.95 -5.84
N PRO A 102 13.67 -18.81 -6.77
CA PRO A 102 13.95 -17.53 -7.42
C PRO A 102 12.73 -16.94 -8.12
N VAL A 103 12.45 -15.67 -7.86
CA VAL A 103 11.34 -14.92 -8.48
C VAL A 103 11.86 -14.19 -9.71
N GLU A 104 11.54 -14.74 -10.88
CA GLU A 104 11.96 -14.21 -12.16
C GLU A 104 11.06 -13.06 -12.61
N THR A 105 11.66 -12.07 -13.26
CA THR A 105 11.00 -10.92 -13.87
C THR A 105 10.83 -11.12 -15.38
N THR A 106 9.97 -10.31 -16.00
CA THR A 106 9.69 -10.39 -17.44
C THR A 106 10.89 -10.06 -18.34
N ASP A 107 11.91 -9.40 -17.79
CA ASP A 107 13.19 -9.09 -18.46
C ASP A 107 14.31 -10.04 -18.05
N ALA A 108 13.96 -11.25 -17.56
CA ALA A 108 14.87 -12.33 -17.20
C ALA A 108 15.89 -12.00 -16.11
N LYS A 109 15.55 -11.10 -15.21
CA LYS A 109 16.27 -10.86 -13.96
C LYS A 109 15.56 -11.55 -12.79
N PHE A 110 16.14 -11.49 -11.60
CA PHE A 110 15.56 -12.14 -10.41
C PHE A 110 15.50 -11.15 -9.25
N VAL A 111 14.34 -11.04 -8.59
CA VAL A 111 14.15 -10.12 -7.47
C VAL A 111 15.02 -10.53 -6.28
N HIS A 112 15.64 -9.55 -5.63
CA HIS A 112 16.29 -9.72 -4.33
C HIS A 112 15.23 -9.93 -3.25
N LEU A 113 14.93 -11.17 -2.88
CA LEU A 113 13.88 -11.49 -1.90
C LEU A 113 14.31 -11.25 -0.45
N ASP A 114 15.56 -10.98 -0.18
CA ASP A 114 16.09 -10.60 1.14
C ASP A 114 15.51 -9.29 1.66
N ALA A 115 14.89 -8.47 0.80
CA ALA A 115 14.12 -7.31 1.21
C ALA A 115 12.79 -7.64 1.93
N ILE A 116 12.29 -8.89 1.85
CA ILE A 116 11.08 -9.30 2.59
C ILE A 116 11.39 -9.31 4.10
N GLY A 117 10.71 -8.45 4.86
CA GLY A 117 10.97 -8.26 6.29
C GLY A 117 12.20 -7.38 6.60
N HIS A 118 12.93 -6.94 5.56
CA HIS A 118 14.08 -6.04 5.64
C HIS A 118 13.93 -4.85 4.68
N PRO A 119 12.88 -4.02 4.87
CA PRO A 119 12.56 -2.96 3.91
C PRO A 119 13.71 -1.94 3.73
N GLU A 120 14.63 -1.82 4.68
CA GLU A 120 15.80 -0.95 4.58
C GLU A 120 16.72 -1.29 3.41
N LEU A 121 16.69 -2.51 2.88
CA LEU A 121 17.44 -2.91 1.68
C LEU A 121 16.90 -2.24 0.40
N VAL A 122 15.65 -1.83 0.42
CA VAL A 122 15.01 -1.06 -0.67
C VAL A 122 14.88 0.41 -0.29
N THR A 123 14.30 0.68 0.88
CA THR A 123 14.01 2.04 1.33
C THR A 123 15.28 2.84 1.68
N GLY A 124 16.41 2.17 1.92
CA GLY A 124 17.73 2.81 2.07
C GLY A 124 18.19 3.60 0.84
N PHE A 125 17.66 3.27 -0.34
CA PHE A 125 17.87 4.01 -1.59
C PHE A 125 16.70 4.92 -1.97
N GLN A 126 15.69 5.01 -1.11
CA GLN A 126 14.59 5.95 -1.28
C GLN A 126 14.83 7.20 -0.43
N ILE A 127 14.39 8.32 -0.97
CA ILE A 127 14.27 9.59 -0.25
C ILE A 127 12.81 9.97 -0.14
N ALA A 128 12.51 10.89 0.77
CA ALA A 128 11.18 11.46 0.92
C ALA A 128 11.21 12.96 0.63
N VAL A 129 10.36 13.41 -0.29
CA VAL A 129 10.30 14.81 -0.72
C VAL A 129 8.94 15.42 -0.38
N THR A 130 8.96 16.56 0.30
CA THR A 130 7.78 17.38 0.56
C THR A 130 7.88 18.63 -0.33
N TYR A 131 6.81 18.91 -1.07
CA TYR A 131 6.80 20.02 -2.02
C TYR A 131 5.39 20.56 -2.26
N ARG A 132 5.31 21.76 -2.83
CA ARG A 132 4.06 22.34 -3.32
C ARG A 132 3.92 22.17 -4.82
N THR A 133 2.67 22.05 -5.26
CA THR A 133 2.31 21.96 -6.68
C THR A 133 1.03 22.72 -6.97
N LYS A 134 0.91 23.21 -8.19
CA LYS A 134 -0.36 23.75 -8.76
C LYS A 134 -1.11 22.72 -9.58
N GLU A 135 -0.47 21.59 -9.88
CA GLU A 135 -1.15 20.54 -10.64
C GLU A 135 -2.29 19.92 -9.81
N ARG A 136 -3.27 19.42 -10.54
CA ARG A 136 -4.40 18.70 -9.98
C ARG A 136 -4.32 17.23 -10.32
N TRP A 137 -4.80 16.42 -9.41
CA TRP A 137 -4.97 15.00 -9.63
C TRP A 137 -5.86 14.72 -10.83
N GLN A 138 -5.44 13.79 -11.70
CA GLN A 138 -6.18 13.35 -12.89
C GLN A 138 -6.59 11.87 -12.78
N GLY A 139 -6.24 11.21 -11.69
CA GLY A 139 -6.48 9.79 -11.48
C GLY A 139 -7.78 9.48 -10.75
N THR A 140 -7.91 8.25 -10.33
CA THR A 140 -9.02 7.76 -9.52
C THR A 140 -9.10 8.50 -8.20
N VAL A 141 -10.28 9.03 -7.87
CA VAL A 141 -10.60 9.61 -6.57
C VAL A 141 -11.57 8.66 -5.86
N PRO A 142 -11.27 8.23 -4.62
CA PRO A 142 -12.18 7.38 -3.88
C PRO A 142 -13.51 8.08 -3.60
N ALA A 143 -14.61 7.39 -3.85
CA ALA A 143 -15.94 7.89 -3.52
C ALA A 143 -16.33 7.53 -2.08
N SER A 144 -17.13 8.37 -1.42
CA SER A 144 -17.71 8.02 -0.12
C SER A 144 -18.61 6.79 -0.24
N GLY A 145 -18.45 5.86 0.70
CA GLY A 145 -19.29 4.67 0.85
C GLY A 145 -20.46 4.82 1.82
N LEU A 146 -20.62 5.99 2.45
CA LEU A 146 -21.59 6.20 3.53
C LEU A 146 -23.05 6.02 3.11
N GLU A 147 -23.37 6.13 1.83
CA GLU A 147 -24.74 5.88 1.33
C GLU A 147 -25.13 4.40 1.48
N VAL A 148 -24.18 3.51 1.29
CA VAL A 148 -24.40 2.06 1.40
C VAL A 148 -24.02 1.50 2.77
N LEU A 149 -23.44 2.30 3.68
CA LEU A 149 -23.05 1.96 5.05
C LEU A 149 -23.89 2.76 6.08
N PRO A 150 -25.23 2.60 6.12
CA PRO A 150 -26.10 3.41 6.95
C PRO A 150 -25.91 3.19 8.47
N ARG A 151 -25.52 2.00 8.90
CA ARG A 151 -25.30 1.70 10.33
C ARG A 151 -24.02 2.35 10.83
N PHE A 152 -22.93 2.21 10.11
CA PHE A 152 -21.68 2.92 10.42
C PHE A 152 -21.91 4.44 10.46
N ARG A 153 -22.59 4.98 9.43
CA ARG A 153 -22.93 6.39 9.37
C ARG A 153 -23.72 6.88 10.59
N GLU A 154 -24.71 6.11 11.05
CA GLU A 154 -25.51 6.46 12.22
C GLU A 154 -24.69 6.40 13.52
N LYS A 155 -23.85 5.38 13.70
CA LYS A 155 -22.94 5.30 14.85
C LYS A 155 -21.97 6.49 14.88
N ALA A 156 -21.38 6.81 13.73
CA ALA A 156 -20.47 7.95 13.58
C ALA A 156 -21.16 9.28 13.94
N LYS A 157 -22.40 9.52 13.46
CA LYS A 157 -23.19 10.70 13.83
C LYS A 157 -23.47 10.80 15.33
N LYS A 158 -23.74 9.67 15.97
CA LYS A 158 -24.03 9.59 17.41
C LYS A 158 -22.75 9.56 18.25
N LYS A 159 -21.58 9.50 17.63
CA LYS A 159 -20.28 9.34 18.30
C LYS A 159 -20.21 8.10 19.18
N GLU A 160 -20.87 7.04 18.76
CA GLU A 160 -20.87 5.76 19.45
C GLU A 160 -19.58 4.99 19.19
N LEU A 161 -19.11 4.20 20.17
CA LEU A 161 -18.03 3.25 20.00
C LEU A 161 -18.31 2.36 18.77
N THR A 162 -17.35 2.31 17.87
CA THR A 162 -17.44 1.46 16.68
C THR A 162 -16.34 0.41 16.71
N ARG A 163 -16.74 -0.86 16.70
CA ARG A 163 -15.79 -1.98 16.58
C ARG A 163 -15.53 -2.29 15.13
N LEU A 164 -14.29 -2.09 14.73
CA LEU A 164 -13.79 -2.29 13.39
C LEU A 164 -12.85 -3.50 13.38
N VAL A 165 -13.22 -4.54 12.66
CA VAL A 165 -12.36 -5.70 12.42
C VAL A 165 -11.72 -5.58 11.05
N LEU A 166 -10.38 -5.60 11.01
CA LEU A 166 -9.59 -5.71 9.78
C LEU A 166 -9.16 -7.16 9.61
N TYR A 167 -9.59 -7.77 8.52
CA TYR A 167 -9.30 -9.14 8.17
C TYR A 167 -8.70 -9.23 6.78
N GLY A 168 -7.44 -9.60 6.68
CA GLY A 168 -6.69 -9.57 5.43
C GLY A 168 -5.37 -10.34 5.51
N ASP A 169 -4.47 -9.99 4.61
CA ASP A 169 -3.15 -10.59 4.47
C ASP A 169 -2.02 -9.73 5.06
N SER A 170 -0.77 -9.97 4.63
CA SER A 170 0.43 -9.22 5.08
C SER A 170 0.35 -7.72 4.85
N ILE A 171 -0.33 -7.28 3.79
CA ILE A 171 -0.50 -5.84 3.49
C ILE A 171 -1.39 -5.20 4.56
N SER A 172 -2.41 -5.92 5.01
CA SER A 172 -3.29 -5.50 6.12
C SER A 172 -2.58 -5.52 7.47
N CYS A 173 -1.57 -6.38 7.65
CA CYS A 173 -0.67 -6.31 8.81
C CYS A 173 0.22 -5.07 8.81
N GLY A 174 0.52 -4.49 7.63
CA GLY A 174 1.47 -3.40 7.45
C GLY A 174 2.91 -3.85 7.25
N TYR A 175 3.13 -5.06 6.71
CA TYR A 175 4.47 -5.57 6.45
C TYR A 175 5.25 -4.68 5.48
N ASP A 176 6.54 -4.60 5.71
CA ASP A 176 7.56 -3.80 5.01
C ASP A 176 7.33 -2.26 5.08
N CYS A 177 6.52 -1.82 6.06
CA CYS A 177 6.39 -0.42 6.48
C CYS A 177 7.21 -0.18 7.75
N SER A 178 7.73 1.04 7.92
CA SER A 178 8.61 1.40 9.04
C SER A 178 7.96 1.16 10.41
N GLY A 179 6.68 1.44 10.55
CA GLY A 179 5.93 1.27 11.80
C GLY A 179 5.80 -0.17 12.26
N MET A 180 5.79 -1.13 11.34
CA MET A 180 5.72 -2.55 11.67
C MET A 180 6.96 -3.05 12.42
N TYR A 181 8.12 -2.49 12.09
CA TYR A 181 9.41 -2.91 12.63
C TYR A 181 10.00 -1.92 13.66
N GLY A 182 9.22 -0.90 14.05
CA GLY A 182 9.72 0.15 14.95
C GLY A 182 10.86 0.98 14.35
N GLN A 183 10.99 0.99 13.02
CA GLN A 183 12.02 1.74 12.30
C GLN A 183 11.60 3.20 12.09
N LYS A 184 12.56 4.08 11.85
CA LYS A 184 12.28 5.44 11.40
C LYS A 184 11.76 5.43 9.95
N PRO A 185 10.91 6.39 9.58
CA PRO A 185 10.54 7.64 10.28
C PRO A 185 9.50 7.44 11.39
N GLY A 186 9.07 6.22 11.69
CA GLY A 186 8.10 5.91 12.73
C GLY A 186 6.67 6.29 12.31
N GLN A 187 6.35 6.16 11.01
CA GLN A 187 4.98 6.28 10.56
C GLN A 187 4.18 5.09 11.11
N PRO A 188 3.06 5.33 11.82
CA PRO A 188 2.18 4.22 12.24
C PRO A 188 1.77 3.37 11.03
N VAL A 189 1.58 2.07 11.22
CA VAL A 189 1.01 1.21 10.19
C VAL A 189 -0.35 1.75 9.75
N TRP A 190 -0.69 1.57 8.49
CA TRP A 190 -1.86 2.21 7.88
C TRP A 190 -3.20 1.96 8.63
N PRO A 191 -3.47 0.80 9.28
CA PRO A 191 -4.70 0.62 10.03
C PRO A 191 -4.81 1.56 11.24
N LEU A 192 -3.68 1.88 11.90
CA LEU A 192 -3.65 2.84 13.00
C LEU A 192 -3.83 4.28 12.50
N LEU A 193 -3.28 4.62 11.32
CA LEU A 193 -3.54 5.92 10.69
C LEU A 193 -5.02 6.12 10.39
N LEU A 194 -5.68 5.08 9.85
CA LEU A 194 -7.12 5.09 9.59
C LEU A 194 -7.92 5.27 10.88
N LYS A 195 -7.64 4.45 11.90
CA LYS A 195 -8.29 4.54 13.21
C LYS A 195 -8.22 5.96 13.77
N ASP A 196 -7.01 6.50 13.91
CA ASP A 196 -6.78 7.81 14.49
C ASP A 196 -7.47 8.93 13.68
N SER A 197 -7.54 8.76 12.36
CA SER A 197 -8.21 9.70 11.46
C SER A 197 -9.73 9.70 11.64
N LEU A 198 -10.35 8.53 11.74
CA LEU A 198 -11.78 8.39 11.98
C LEU A 198 -12.16 8.91 13.37
N GLU A 199 -11.37 8.60 14.41
CA GLU A 199 -11.57 9.11 15.76
C GLU A 199 -11.51 10.65 15.80
N ALA A 200 -10.51 11.23 15.14
CA ALA A 200 -10.36 12.68 15.08
C ALA A 200 -11.50 13.37 14.32
N PHE A 201 -11.94 12.79 13.21
CA PHE A 201 -12.97 13.37 12.35
C PHE A 201 -14.36 13.27 12.97
N TYR A 202 -14.76 12.09 13.42
CA TYR A 202 -16.09 11.86 13.97
C TYR A 202 -16.20 12.16 15.47
N GLN A 203 -15.07 12.33 16.16
CA GLN A 203 -15.01 12.44 17.63
C GLN A 203 -15.68 11.25 18.33
N MET A 204 -15.46 10.06 17.80
CA MET A 204 -15.93 8.79 18.33
C MET A 204 -14.74 7.90 18.71
N GLU A 205 -14.97 6.86 19.49
CA GLU A 205 -13.97 5.83 19.78
C GLU A 205 -14.05 4.72 18.74
N VAL A 206 -12.89 4.27 18.23
CA VAL A 206 -12.77 3.13 17.31
C VAL A 206 -11.97 2.02 17.96
N GLU A 207 -12.62 0.91 18.26
CA GLU A 207 -11.95 -0.33 18.67
C GLU A 207 -11.47 -1.07 17.42
N LEU A 208 -10.20 -0.87 17.05
CA LEU A 208 -9.60 -1.56 15.91
C LEU A 208 -9.05 -2.92 16.33
N ILE A 209 -9.57 -3.99 15.73
CA ILE A 209 -9.11 -5.37 15.90
C ILE A 209 -8.54 -5.84 14.55
N ASN A 210 -7.24 -6.04 14.47
CA ASN A 210 -6.59 -6.53 13.25
C ASN A 210 -6.26 -8.01 13.42
N THR A 211 -7.00 -8.88 12.73
CA THR A 211 -6.83 -10.33 12.71
C THR A 211 -6.20 -10.84 11.42
N SER A 212 -5.58 -9.94 10.65
CA SER A 212 -4.92 -10.29 9.39
C SER A 212 -3.73 -11.20 9.60
N VAL A 213 -3.51 -12.12 8.66
CA VAL A 213 -2.41 -13.09 8.70
C VAL A 213 -1.64 -13.07 7.38
N GLY A 214 -0.32 -12.88 7.46
CA GLY A 214 0.56 -12.82 6.29
C GLY A 214 0.50 -14.09 5.44
N GLY A 215 0.48 -13.91 4.10
CA GLY A 215 0.49 -15.02 3.14
C GLY A 215 -0.88 -15.69 2.90
N MET A 216 -1.94 -15.29 3.61
CA MET A 216 -3.24 -15.93 3.51
C MET A 216 -4.07 -15.40 2.33
N ALA A 217 -4.87 -16.29 1.74
CA ALA A 217 -5.81 -16.02 0.65
C ALA A 217 -7.27 -16.13 1.11
N SER A 218 -8.23 -15.79 0.24
CA SER A 218 -9.66 -15.79 0.58
C SER A 218 -10.22 -17.19 0.94
N ASP A 219 -9.64 -18.27 0.45
CA ASP A 219 -10.08 -19.62 0.85
C ASP A 219 -9.76 -19.90 2.33
N TRP A 220 -8.53 -19.56 2.77
CA TRP A 220 -8.18 -19.63 4.18
C TRP A 220 -9.08 -18.72 5.03
N ALA A 221 -9.35 -17.50 4.52
CA ALA A 221 -10.21 -16.56 5.21
C ALA A 221 -11.63 -17.11 5.45
N LEU A 222 -12.18 -17.83 4.48
CA LEU A 222 -13.51 -18.45 4.61
C LEU A 222 -13.53 -19.52 5.70
N GLU A 223 -12.47 -20.32 5.82
CA GLU A 223 -12.36 -21.38 6.83
C GLU A 223 -12.24 -20.83 8.26
N HIS A 224 -11.69 -19.63 8.42
CA HIS A 224 -11.32 -19.02 9.70
C HIS A 224 -12.14 -17.76 10.05
N VAL A 225 -13.23 -17.49 9.32
CA VAL A 225 -14.03 -16.26 9.49
C VAL A 225 -14.71 -16.19 10.87
N GLN A 226 -15.06 -17.32 11.46
CA GLN A 226 -15.72 -17.34 12.76
C GLN A 226 -14.82 -16.74 13.84
N GLU A 227 -13.63 -17.31 14.04
CA GLU A 227 -12.70 -16.89 15.09
C GLU A 227 -12.01 -15.55 14.79
N ASN A 228 -11.84 -15.19 13.49
CA ASN A 228 -11.14 -13.96 13.11
C ASN A 228 -12.07 -12.77 12.90
N VAL A 229 -13.37 -12.98 12.73
CA VAL A 229 -14.33 -11.89 12.50
C VAL A 229 -15.53 -11.99 13.43
N CYS A 230 -16.29 -13.10 13.38
CA CYS A 230 -17.61 -13.16 13.99
C CYS A 230 -17.57 -13.14 15.52
N ASP A 231 -16.60 -13.79 16.14
CA ASP A 231 -16.42 -13.83 17.60
C ASP A 231 -16.20 -12.45 18.22
N TYR A 232 -15.68 -11.50 17.42
CA TYR A 232 -15.48 -10.10 17.83
C TYR A 232 -16.76 -9.25 17.73
N ARG A 233 -17.81 -9.72 17.06
CA ARG A 233 -19.07 -8.97 16.86
C ARG A 233 -18.83 -7.56 16.31
N PRO A 234 -18.21 -7.43 15.13
CA PRO A 234 -17.89 -6.12 14.55
C PRO A 234 -19.13 -5.31 14.17
N ASP A 235 -18.99 -4.00 14.16
CA ASP A 235 -19.91 -3.08 13.50
C ASP A 235 -19.54 -2.89 12.03
N LEU A 236 -18.22 -2.90 11.76
CA LEU A 236 -17.66 -2.75 10.44
C LEU A 236 -16.51 -3.74 10.23
N VAL A 237 -16.52 -4.41 9.08
CA VAL A 237 -15.45 -5.34 8.67
C VAL A 237 -14.74 -4.79 7.44
N LEU A 238 -13.42 -4.67 7.50
CA LEU A 238 -12.57 -4.40 6.35
C LEU A 238 -12.01 -5.73 5.86
N LEU A 239 -12.36 -6.15 4.64
CA LEU A 239 -11.86 -7.38 4.01
C LEU A 239 -10.73 -7.04 3.02
N GLY A 240 -9.49 -7.39 3.38
CA GLY A 240 -8.26 -7.01 2.67
C GLY A 240 -7.46 -8.20 2.14
N PHE A 241 -8.09 -9.14 1.43
CA PHE A 241 -7.45 -10.24 0.71
C PHE A 241 -7.26 -9.93 -0.77
N GLY A 242 -6.63 -10.83 -1.52
CA GLY A 242 -6.47 -10.77 -2.96
C GLY A 242 -5.02 -10.89 -3.44
N MET A 243 -4.04 -10.44 -2.66
CA MET A 243 -2.64 -10.52 -3.08
C MET A 243 -2.18 -11.99 -3.26
N ASN A 244 -2.69 -12.90 -2.45
CA ASN A 244 -2.28 -14.31 -2.47
C ASN A 244 -3.29 -15.24 -3.19
N ASP A 245 -4.38 -14.70 -3.74
CA ASP A 245 -5.47 -15.52 -4.33
C ASP A 245 -5.12 -16.17 -5.67
N ARG A 246 -4.29 -15.53 -6.48
CA ARG A 246 -3.70 -16.11 -7.72
C ARG A 246 -4.71 -16.76 -8.68
N CYS A 247 -5.93 -16.26 -8.74
CA CYS A 247 -7.01 -16.77 -9.58
C CYS A 247 -7.66 -15.63 -10.38
N PRO A 248 -8.33 -15.93 -11.51
CA PRO A 248 -9.04 -14.92 -12.30
C PRO A 248 -10.05 -14.12 -11.47
N GLY A 249 -10.27 -12.85 -11.82
CA GLY A 249 -11.15 -11.95 -11.08
C GLY A 249 -12.56 -12.50 -10.84
N LYS A 250 -13.10 -13.28 -11.79
CA LYS A 250 -14.39 -13.96 -11.61
C LYS A 250 -14.38 -14.98 -10.47
N GLU A 251 -13.32 -15.77 -10.36
CA GLU A 251 -13.17 -16.76 -9.30
C GLU A 251 -12.94 -16.07 -7.96
N TYR A 252 -12.10 -15.03 -7.94
CA TYR A 252 -11.88 -14.21 -6.76
C TYR A 252 -13.17 -13.56 -6.25
N ALA A 253 -14.03 -13.04 -7.14
CA ALA A 253 -15.33 -12.52 -6.77
C ALA A 253 -16.22 -13.58 -6.11
N GLN A 254 -16.24 -14.82 -6.63
CA GLN A 254 -17.02 -15.94 -6.05
C GLN A 254 -16.51 -16.34 -4.65
N LYS A 255 -15.18 -16.33 -4.44
CA LYS A 255 -14.59 -16.58 -3.13
C LYS A 255 -14.95 -15.47 -2.14
N THR A 256 -14.85 -14.22 -2.57
CA THR A 256 -15.21 -13.05 -1.75
C THR A 256 -16.71 -13.03 -1.43
N GLU A 257 -17.58 -13.39 -2.36
CA GLU A 257 -19.03 -13.49 -2.14
C GLU A 257 -19.34 -14.51 -1.03
N ARG A 258 -18.71 -15.70 -1.07
CA ARG A 258 -18.86 -16.70 0.00
C ARG A 258 -18.36 -16.17 1.36
N LEU A 259 -17.27 -15.40 1.37
CA LEU A 259 -16.76 -14.80 2.60
C LEU A 259 -17.73 -13.73 3.15
N ILE A 260 -18.31 -12.90 2.28
CA ILE A 260 -19.37 -11.94 2.63
C ILE A 260 -20.57 -12.66 3.26
N ASP A 261 -21.03 -13.75 2.64
CA ASP A 261 -22.16 -14.53 3.13
C ASP A 261 -21.88 -15.13 4.52
N ALA A 262 -20.64 -15.63 4.73
CA ALA A 262 -20.22 -16.16 6.02
C ALA A 262 -20.16 -15.06 7.12
N VAL A 263 -19.62 -13.88 6.79
CA VAL A 263 -19.65 -12.73 7.71
C VAL A 263 -21.09 -12.34 8.05
N ARG A 264 -21.98 -12.24 7.06
CA ARG A 264 -23.39 -11.88 7.27
C ARG A 264 -24.15 -12.92 8.07
N ALA A 265 -23.83 -14.20 7.90
CA ALA A 265 -24.44 -15.27 8.69
C ALA A 265 -24.05 -15.20 10.18
N GLY A 266 -22.77 -14.92 10.47
CA GLY A 266 -22.25 -14.80 11.84
C GLY A 266 -22.49 -13.43 12.48
N CYS A 267 -22.52 -12.35 11.66
CA CYS A 267 -22.63 -10.96 12.11
C CYS A 267 -23.64 -10.18 11.23
N PRO A 268 -24.95 -10.46 11.33
CA PRO A 268 -25.94 -9.88 10.41
C PRO A 268 -26.07 -8.36 10.48
N GLU A 269 -25.59 -7.74 11.54
CA GLU A 269 -25.59 -6.30 11.70
C GLU A 269 -24.31 -5.61 11.20
N ALA A 270 -23.25 -6.38 10.94
CA ALA A 270 -21.98 -5.81 10.45
C ALA A 270 -22.09 -5.32 9.01
N GLU A 271 -21.49 -4.16 8.75
CA GLU A 271 -21.28 -3.66 7.39
C GLU A 271 -19.87 -3.99 6.93
N ILE A 272 -19.63 -4.00 5.63
CA ILE A 272 -18.40 -4.50 5.03
C ILE A 272 -17.80 -3.45 4.09
N VAL A 273 -16.49 -3.25 4.18
CA VAL A 273 -15.71 -2.56 3.15
C VAL A 273 -14.80 -3.58 2.49
N LEU A 274 -15.00 -3.81 1.21
CA LEU A 274 -14.11 -4.61 0.36
C LEU A 274 -12.90 -3.76 -0.03
N MET A 275 -11.71 -4.23 0.22
CA MET A 275 -10.48 -3.55 -0.15
C MET A 275 -9.93 -4.19 -1.43
N ALA A 276 -9.92 -3.44 -2.53
CA ALA A 276 -9.19 -3.88 -3.70
C ALA A 276 -7.69 -3.82 -3.40
N THR A 277 -7.05 -4.99 -3.35
CA THR A 277 -5.63 -5.10 -2.97
C THR A 277 -4.73 -4.21 -3.81
N SER A 278 -3.61 -3.75 -3.26
CA SER A 278 -2.58 -3.07 -4.04
C SER A 278 -2.03 -3.98 -5.14
N LEU A 279 -1.41 -3.39 -6.15
CA LEU A 279 -0.79 -4.12 -7.24
C LEU A 279 0.63 -4.55 -6.86
N PRO A 280 1.03 -5.78 -7.19
CA PRO A 280 2.40 -6.24 -7.05
C PRO A 280 3.32 -5.62 -8.12
N ASN A 281 4.62 -5.94 -8.05
CA ASN A 281 5.61 -5.52 -9.04
C ASN A 281 5.19 -6.00 -10.44
N PRO A 282 4.98 -5.09 -11.41
CA PRO A 282 4.53 -5.43 -12.75
C PRO A 282 5.56 -6.25 -13.55
N LEU A 283 6.82 -6.28 -13.13
CA LEU A 283 7.85 -7.09 -13.75
C LEU A 283 7.77 -8.57 -13.33
N VAL A 284 7.11 -8.88 -12.21
CA VAL A 284 7.03 -10.25 -11.66
C VAL A 284 5.82 -10.97 -12.24
N LYS A 285 5.92 -11.44 -13.49
CA LYS A 285 4.83 -12.15 -14.19
C LYS A 285 5.02 -13.68 -14.22
N THR A 286 6.25 -14.14 -14.15
CA THR A 286 6.62 -15.55 -14.32
C THR A 286 7.01 -16.25 -13.03
N ALA A 287 6.91 -15.54 -11.91
CA ALA A 287 7.24 -16.10 -10.61
C ALA A 287 6.37 -17.32 -10.26
N PRO A 288 6.87 -18.28 -9.48
CA PRO A 288 6.05 -19.38 -8.98
C PRO A 288 4.82 -18.88 -8.20
N PHE A 289 4.84 -17.66 -7.76
CA PHE A 289 3.73 -17.01 -7.05
C PHE A 289 2.75 -16.30 -7.95
N TYR A 290 3.06 -16.02 -9.18
CA TYR A 290 2.18 -15.33 -10.15
C TYR A 290 1.52 -14.08 -9.59
N PHE A 291 2.24 -13.26 -8.81
CA PHE A 291 1.65 -12.10 -8.11
C PHE A 291 0.96 -11.13 -9.04
N TRP A 292 1.43 -10.98 -10.27
CA TRP A 292 0.82 -10.10 -11.26
C TRP A 292 -0.23 -10.77 -12.14
N ALA A 293 -0.56 -12.04 -11.94
CA ALA A 293 -1.38 -12.77 -12.90
C ALA A 293 -2.78 -12.18 -13.09
N TYR A 294 -3.47 -11.80 -12.00
CA TYR A 294 -4.89 -11.45 -12.04
C TYR A 294 -5.30 -10.30 -11.13
N GLN A 295 -4.40 -9.78 -10.28
CA GLN A 295 -4.76 -8.76 -9.29
C GLN A 295 -5.34 -7.50 -9.92
N ASP A 296 -4.98 -7.17 -11.15
CA ASP A 296 -5.49 -6.02 -11.88
C ASP A 296 -6.98 -6.14 -12.29
N GLU A 297 -7.57 -7.34 -12.18
CA GLU A 297 -9.00 -7.60 -12.39
C GLU A 297 -9.84 -7.41 -11.11
N TYR A 298 -9.21 -7.38 -9.92
CA TYR A 298 -9.91 -7.57 -8.65
C TYR A 298 -10.78 -6.38 -8.25
N ALA A 299 -10.35 -5.14 -8.53
CA ALA A 299 -11.18 -3.98 -8.24
C ALA A 299 -12.53 -4.03 -8.96
N ASP A 300 -12.52 -4.39 -10.25
CA ASP A 300 -13.75 -4.52 -11.04
C ASP A 300 -14.59 -5.74 -10.64
N ALA A 301 -13.94 -6.80 -10.17
CA ALA A 301 -14.61 -7.98 -9.64
C ALA A 301 -15.35 -7.65 -8.33
N LEU A 302 -14.68 -6.98 -7.38
CA LEU A 302 -15.26 -6.58 -6.10
C LEU A 302 -16.36 -5.52 -6.24
N ARG A 303 -16.23 -4.60 -7.20
CA ARG A 303 -17.23 -3.56 -7.46
C ARG A 303 -18.63 -4.13 -7.75
N LYS A 304 -18.69 -5.33 -8.35
CA LYS A 304 -19.95 -6.02 -8.65
C LYS A 304 -20.62 -6.60 -7.41
N LEU A 305 -19.91 -6.76 -6.32
CA LEU A 305 -20.41 -7.26 -5.03
C LEU A 305 -20.90 -6.14 -4.10
N CYS A 306 -20.64 -4.87 -4.48
CA CYS A 306 -21.05 -3.72 -3.69
C CYS A 306 -22.56 -3.50 -3.73
N GLY A 307 -23.12 -3.00 -2.64
CA GLY A 307 -24.54 -2.74 -2.50
C GLY A 307 -24.90 -2.44 -1.04
N PRO A 308 -26.15 -2.60 -0.62
CA PRO A 308 -26.55 -2.30 0.76
C PRO A 308 -25.69 -3.02 1.80
N GLY A 309 -25.00 -2.25 2.64
CA GLY A 309 -24.08 -2.75 3.67
C GLY A 309 -22.70 -3.16 3.15
N ILE A 310 -22.37 -2.91 1.87
CA ILE A 310 -21.07 -3.25 1.28
C ILE A 310 -20.54 -2.09 0.43
N ALA A 311 -19.41 -1.50 0.84
CA ALA A 311 -18.68 -0.49 0.09
C ALA A 311 -17.37 -1.04 -0.50
N LEU A 312 -16.79 -0.31 -1.46
CA LEU A 312 -15.47 -0.61 -2.05
C LEU A 312 -14.46 0.48 -1.69
N ALA A 313 -13.30 0.05 -1.20
CA ALA A 313 -12.10 0.87 -1.14
C ALA A 313 -11.20 0.52 -2.33
N ASP A 314 -11.24 1.35 -3.38
CA ASP A 314 -10.50 1.12 -4.64
C ASP A 314 -9.05 1.61 -4.54
N ILE A 315 -8.26 0.92 -3.68
CA ILE A 315 -6.81 1.15 -3.51
C ILE A 315 -6.07 0.92 -4.83
N GLN A 316 -6.49 -0.11 -5.57
CA GLN A 316 -5.90 -0.48 -6.84
C GLN A 316 -6.03 0.63 -7.90
N GLY A 317 -7.21 1.25 -8.02
CA GLY A 317 -7.44 2.34 -8.97
C GLY A 317 -6.58 3.56 -8.68
N VAL A 318 -6.39 3.90 -7.40
CA VAL A 318 -5.48 4.98 -6.98
C VAL A 318 -4.04 4.60 -7.30
N GLN A 319 -3.59 3.38 -7.00
CA GLN A 319 -2.22 2.94 -7.32
C GLN A 319 -1.96 2.90 -8.83
N LYS A 320 -2.91 2.43 -9.65
CA LYS A 320 -2.81 2.50 -11.13
C LYS A 320 -2.59 3.95 -11.60
N SER A 321 -3.28 4.89 -10.98
CA SER A 321 -3.13 6.31 -11.30
C SER A 321 -1.77 6.87 -10.87
N LEU A 322 -1.26 6.48 -9.70
CA LEU A 322 0.09 6.81 -9.26
C LEU A 322 1.14 6.28 -10.24
N MET A 323 1.01 5.03 -10.66
CA MET A 323 1.97 4.35 -11.53
C MET A 323 2.00 4.88 -12.98
N GLN A 324 1.11 5.77 -13.35
CA GLN A 324 1.24 6.52 -14.61
C GLN A 324 2.44 7.48 -14.60
N ARG A 325 2.92 7.85 -13.42
CA ARG A 325 4.02 8.82 -13.23
C ARG A 325 5.12 8.32 -12.31
N LYS A 326 4.78 7.45 -11.35
CA LYS A 326 5.72 6.84 -10.40
C LYS A 326 6.12 5.45 -10.88
N ARG A 327 7.36 5.07 -10.60
CA ARG A 327 7.83 3.70 -10.80
C ARG A 327 7.38 2.84 -9.63
N TYR A 328 7.24 1.54 -9.83
CA TYR A 328 6.88 0.63 -8.74
C TYR A 328 7.89 0.69 -7.57
N ILE A 329 9.18 0.82 -7.89
CA ILE A 329 10.26 0.94 -6.90
C ILE A 329 10.13 2.18 -5.99
N ASP A 330 9.42 3.20 -6.41
CA ASP A 330 9.14 4.40 -5.59
C ASP A 330 8.05 4.14 -4.54
N LEU A 331 7.28 3.04 -4.65
CA LEU A 331 6.06 2.75 -3.90
C LEU A 331 6.14 1.49 -3.04
N THR A 332 7.23 0.74 -3.14
CA THR A 332 7.37 -0.58 -2.52
C THR A 332 8.39 -0.60 -1.39
N GLY A 333 8.17 -1.46 -0.40
CA GLY A 333 9.13 -1.77 0.67
C GLY A 333 9.95 -3.03 0.41
N ASN A 334 9.52 -3.94 -0.49
CA ASN A 334 10.19 -5.23 -0.71
C ASN A 334 10.39 -5.62 -2.19
N LEU A 335 10.08 -4.73 -3.13
CA LEU A 335 10.16 -4.96 -4.58
C LEU A 335 9.22 -6.04 -5.15
N LEU A 336 8.46 -6.71 -4.32
CA LEU A 336 7.61 -7.82 -4.73
C LEU A 336 6.13 -7.43 -4.70
N ASN A 337 5.58 -7.15 -3.52
CA ASN A 337 4.14 -6.94 -3.34
C ASN A 337 3.78 -6.02 -2.16
N HIS A 338 4.68 -5.75 -1.23
CA HIS A 338 4.35 -4.92 -0.08
C HIS A 338 4.62 -3.43 -0.35
N PRO A 339 3.72 -2.55 0.08
CA PRO A 339 3.90 -1.11 -0.02
C PRO A 339 5.01 -0.62 0.92
N ASN A 340 5.64 0.51 0.56
CA ASN A 340 6.39 1.30 1.52
C ASN A 340 5.45 2.23 2.32
N ASP A 341 5.99 3.04 3.24
CA ASP A 341 5.20 3.96 4.06
C ASP A 341 4.33 4.92 3.22
N TYR A 342 4.81 5.35 2.04
CA TYR A 342 4.07 6.28 1.20
C TYR A 342 2.82 5.65 0.60
N LEU A 343 2.93 4.49 -0.03
CA LEU A 343 1.78 3.78 -0.58
C LEU A 343 0.86 3.25 0.53
N ALA A 344 1.43 2.79 1.65
CA ALA A 344 0.65 2.30 2.79
C ALA A 344 -0.27 3.40 3.38
N ARG A 345 0.24 4.64 3.56
CA ARG A 345 -0.65 5.70 4.03
C ARG A 345 -1.68 6.14 2.99
N ILE A 346 -1.39 6.00 1.70
CA ILE A 346 -2.40 6.23 0.65
C ILE A 346 -3.53 5.21 0.77
N GLN A 347 -3.26 3.96 1.15
CA GLN A 347 -4.32 2.98 1.45
C GLN A 347 -5.21 3.47 2.60
N ALA A 348 -4.62 4.00 3.68
CA ALA A 348 -5.40 4.61 4.76
C ALA A 348 -6.24 5.80 4.28
N GLN A 349 -5.68 6.66 3.43
CA GLN A 349 -6.39 7.81 2.84
C GLN A 349 -7.57 7.37 1.96
N VAL A 350 -7.43 6.28 1.20
CA VAL A 350 -8.53 5.71 0.40
C VAL A 350 -9.67 5.25 1.32
N LEU A 351 -9.35 4.46 2.34
CA LEU A 351 -10.34 3.97 3.31
C LEU A 351 -10.99 5.12 4.10
N ASP A 352 -10.20 6.11 4.50
CA ASP A 352 -10.68 7.32 5.17
C ASP A 352 -11.70 8.07 4.30
N SER A 353 -11.44 8.20 2.98
CA SER A 353 -12.38 8.83 2.05
C SER A 353 -13.66 8.02 1.84
N VAL A 354 -13.57 6.67 1.84
CA VAL A 354 -14.76 5.79 1.74
C VAL A 354 -15.63 5.91 3.00
N LEU A 355 -15.02 6.12 4.17
CA LEU A 355 -15.70 6.16 5.46
C LEU A 355 -16.06 7.58 5.93
N ARG A 356 -15.90 8.59 5.09
CA ARG A 356 -16.33 9.98 5.28
C ARG A 356 -17.25 10.39 4.16
#